data_07a4e0676c2df71bb7498926ee293850
#
_entry.id   07a4e0676c2df71bb7498926ee293850
#
_cell.length_a   1.000
_cell.length_b   1.000
_cell.length_c   1.000
_cell.angle_alpha   90.00
_cell.angle_beta   90.00
_cell.angle_gamma   90.00
#
_symmetry.space_group_name_H-M   'P 1'
#
loop_
_entity.id
_entity.type
_entity.pdbx_description
1 polymer ?
#
loop_
_entity_poly.entity_id
_entity_poly.type
_entity_poly.pdbx_seq_one_letter_code
_entity_poly.pdbx_strand_id
1 'polypeptide(L)'
;MAELVVGMCLMVLLVGLVIPKVDVGYAKAEWERRKLCSEIRYIKRRNLAGVNEDIRVTNSDKKSAYYIACRTNLLKKVEMPENIRMETLIDRIHFHTDGKPYKAGTVEINYKKKIYSITITPISGRILFKEGIYSSAK
;
A
#
# COMPACT_ATOMS: atom_id res chain seq x y z
N MET A 1 -9.42 -33.25 39.72
CA MET A 1 -10.44 -32.47 38.96
C MET A 1 -10.21 -30.96 39.13
N ALA A 2 -10.13 -30.42 40.34
CA ALA A 2 -9.91 -29.00 40.59
C ALA A 2 -8.57 -28.49 40.04
N GLU A 3 -7.49 -29.24 40.12
CA GLU A 3 -6.14 -28.87 39.60
C GLU A 3 -6.15 -28.71 38.08
N LEU A 4 -6.93 -29.53 37.36
CA LEU A 4 -7.02 -29.44 35.90
C LEU A 4 -7.77 -28.18 35.46
N VAL A 5 -8.80 -27.79 36.18
CA VAL A 5 -9.56 -26.57 35.94
C VAL A 5 -8.69 -25.33 36.21
N VAL A 6 -7.95 -25.32 37.32
CA VAL A 6 -7.04 -24.23 37.67
C VAL A 6 -5.92 -24.11 36.64
N GLY A 7 -5.36 -25.24 36.16
CA GLY A 7 -4.36 -25.23 35.10
C GLY A 7 -4.87 -24.67 33.79
N MET A 8 -6.11 -25.03 33.38
CA MET A 8 -6.73 -24.46 32.18
C MET A 8 -7.01 -22.95 32.33
N CYS A 9 -7.48 -22.49 33.49
CA CYS A 9 -7.71 -21.05 33.72
C CYS A 9 -6.40 -20.26 33.69
N LEU A 10 -5.31 -20.78 34.24
CA LEU A 10 -3.99 -20.17 34.17
C LEU A 10 -3.46 -20.09 32.73
N MET A 11 -3.64 -21.14 31.93
CA MET A 11 -3.27 -21.14 30.52
C MET A 11 -4.03 -20.09 29.71
N VAL A 12 -5.33 -19.96 29.92
CA VAL A 12 -6.17 -18.95 29.24
C VAL A 12 -5.75 -17.54 29.65
N LEU A 13 -5.45 -17.31 30.94
CA LEU A 13 -4.94 -16.02 31.41
C LEU A 13 -3.56 -15.68 30.81
N LEU A 14 -2.64 -16.65 30.76
CA LEU A 14 -1.32 -16.47 30.14
C LEU A 14 -1.43 -16.16 28.63
N VAL A 15 -2.28 -16.87 27.91
CA VAL A 15 -2.52 -16.60 26.48
C VAL A 15 -3.13 -15.21 26.30
N GLY A 16 -4.07 -14.80 27.15
CA GLY A 16 -4.66 -13.46 27.09
C GLY A 16 -3.67 -12.32 27.38
N LEU A 17 -2.67 -12.55 28.23
CA LEU A 17 -1.62 -11.57 28.53
C LEU A 17 -0.53 -11.49 27.46
N VAL A 18 -0.26 -12.60 26.77
CA VAL A 18 0.81 -12.71 25.76
C VAL A 18 0.33 -12.30 24.37
N ILE A 19 -0.99 -12.21 24.13
CA ILE A 19 -1.47 -11.68 22.84
C ILE A 19 -0.97 -10.22 22.74
N PRO A 20 0.09 -9.95 21.96
CA PRO A 20 0.52 -8.58 21.77
C PRO A 20 -0.67 -7.81 21.19
N LYS A 21 -0.92 -6.59 21.70
CA LYS A 21 -1.86 -5.65 21.08
C LYS A 21 -1.30 -5.27 19.71
N VAL A 22 -1.43 -6.17 18.74
CA VAL A 22 -1.02 -5.93 17.37
C VAL A 22 -1.87 -4.78 16.86
N ASP A 23 -1.23 -3.66 16.57
CA ASP A 23 -1.92 -2.55 15.92
C ASP A 23 -2.27 -2.98 14.50
N VAL A 24 -3.50 -3.46 14.34
CA VAL A 24 -4.05 -3.95 13.06
C VAL A 24 -3.90 -2.90 11.95
N GLY A 25 -3.83 -1.63 12.31
CA GLY A 25 -3.65 -0.54 11.36
C GLY A 25 -2.31 -0.60 10.61
N TYR A 26 -1.22 -1.00 11.26
CA TYR A 26 0.06 -1.19 10.59
C TYR A 26 0.02 -2.37 9.61
N ALA A 27 -0.59 -3.48 10.00
CA ALA A 27 -0.78 -4.62 9.12
C ALA A 27 -1.64 -4.26 7.90
N LYS A 28 -2.68 -3.44 8.11
CA LYS A 28 -3.55 -2.95 7.04
C LYS A 28 -2.81 -2.00 6.08
N ALA A 29 -1.99 -1.08 6.59
CA ALA A 29 -1.18 -0.18 5.77
C ALA A 29 -0.15 -0.96 4.93
N GLU A 30 0.50 -1.95 5.53
CA GLU A 30 1.43 -2.85 4.83
C GLU A 30 0.71 -3.66 3.73
N TRP A 31 -0.49 -4.12 4.00
CA TRP A 31 -1.30 -4.85 3.02
C TRP A 31 -1.70 -3.96 1.84
N GLU A 32 -2.15 -2.71 2.09
CA GLU A 32 -2.49 -1.75 1.04
C GLU A 32 -1.25 -1.41 0.19
N ARG A 33 -0.09 -1.26 0.80
CA ARG A 33 1.17 -1.08 0.09
C ARG A 33 1.47 -2.25 -0.86
N ARG A 34 1.37 -3.48 -0.35
CA ARG A 34 1.63 -4.70 -1.16
C ARG A 34 0.65 -4.81 -2.31
N LYS A 35 -0.62 -4.51 -2.05
CA LYS A 35 -1.67 -4.50 -3.05
C LYS A 35 -1.39 -3.48 -4.16
N LEU A 36 -1.10 -2.23 -3.81
CA LEU A 36 -0.75 -1.19 -4.77
C LEU A 36 0.50 -1.57 -5.59
N CYS A 37 1.53 -2.08 -4.94
CA CYS A 37 2.74 -2.55 -5.61
C CYS A 37 2.45 -3.68 -6.62
N SER A 38 1.58 -4.62 -6.27
CA SER A 38 1.13 -5.69 -7.16
C SER A 38 0.35 -5.15 -8.37
N GLU A 39 -0.53 -4.17 -8.14
CA GLU A 39 -1.30 -3.54 -9.21
C GLU A 39 -0.42 -2.72 -10.16
N ILE A 40 0.58 -1.99 -9.66
CA ILE A 40 1.56 -1.29 -10.50
C ILE A 40 2.33 -2.28 -11.39
N ARG A 41 2.76 -3.42 -10.82
CA ARG A 41 3.44 -4.48 -11.60
C ARG A 41 2.52 -5.12 -12.63
N TYR A 42 1.26 -5.31 -12.29
CA TYR A 42 0.26 -5.84 -13.21
C TYR A 42 0.07 -4.89 -14.39
N ILE A 43 -0.13 -3.60 -14.16
CA ILE A 43 -0.28 -2.60 -15.22
C ILE A 43 0.97 -2.51 -16.09
N LYS A 44 2.16 -2.55 -15.50
CA LYS A 44 3.40 -2.60 -16.27
C LYS A 44 3.40 -3.78 -17.27
N ARG A 45 3.01 -4.98 -16.80
CA ARG A 45 2.92 -6.17 -17.68
C ARG A 45 1.86 -6.01 -18.78
N ARG A 46 0.71 -5.43 -18.43
CA ARG A 46 -0.37 -5.16 -19.40
C ARG A 46 0.06 -4.17 -20.48
N ASN A 47 0.78 -3.11 -20.09
CA ASN A 47 1.29 -2.12 -21.01
C ASN A 47 2.41 -2.67 -21.91
N LEU A 48 3.26 -3.56 -21.41
CA LEU A 48 4.21 -4.33 -22.22
C LEU A 48 3.50 -5.20 -23.28
N ALA A 49 2.30 -5.69 -22.99
CA ALA A 49 1.47 -6.43 -23.92
C ALA A 49 0.62 -5.52 -24.85
N GLY A 50 0.84 -4.20 -24.82
CA GLY A 50 0.15 -3.23 -25.68
C GLY A 50 -1.22 -2.75 -25.15
N VAL A 51 -1.60 -3.14 -23.94
CA VAL A 51 -2.82 -2.64 -23.30
C VAL A 51 -2.49 -1.33 -22.58
N ASN A 52 -3.18 -0.26 -22.92
CA ASN A 52 -2.89 1.07 -22.38
C ASN A 52 -3.68 1.32 -21.10
N GLU A 53 -3.16 0.82 -19.99
CA GLU A 53 -3.73 0.99 -18.64
C GLU A 53 -2.89 1.94 -17.78
N ASP A 54 -3.54 2.68 -16.90
CA ASP A 54 -2.90 3.58 -15.96
C ASP A 54 -3.51 3.51 -14.54
N ILE A 55 -2.72 3.92 -13.55
CA ILE A 55 -3.20 4.19 -12.21
C ILE A 55 -3.23 5.69 -12.02
N ARG A 56 -4.37 6.23 -11.61
CA ARG A 56 -4.54 7.63 -11.23
C ARG A 56 -4.76 7.73 -9.75
N VAL A 57 -3.98 8.58 -9.10
CA VAL A 57 -4.10 8.82 -7.67
C VAL A 57 -4.91 10.09 -7.46
N THR A 58 -5.88 10.01 -6.57
CA THR A 58 -6.69 11.16 -6.18
C THR A 58 -6.68 11.28 -4.67
N ASN A 59 -6.25 12.43 -4.19
CA ASN A 59 -6.29 12.79 -2.80
C ASN A 59 -7.42 13.82 -2.59
N SER A 60 -8.39 13.44 -1.79
CA SER A 60 -9.36 14.38 -1.22
C SER A 60 -8.95 14.65 0.23
N ASP A 61 -9.35 15.80 0.77
CA ASP A 61 -8.98 16.24 2.14
C ASP A 61 -9.25 15.22 3.24
N LYS A 62 -10.17 14.29 3.00
CA LYS A 62 -10.57 13.26 3.97
C LYS A 62 -10.18 11.84 3.59
N LYS A 63 -10.03 11.52 2.29
CA LYS A 63 -9.77 10.16 1.82
C LYS A 63 -8.83 10.16 0.62
N SER A 64 -7.87 9.24 0.65
CA SER A 64 -7.04 8.93 -0.50
C SER A 64 -7.64 7.77 -1.28
N ALA A 65 -7.62 7.85 -2.59
CA ALA A 65 -8.08 6.78 -3.46
C ALA A 65 -7.20 6.69 -4.70
N TYR A 66 -7.12 5.52 -5.30
CA TYR A 66 -6.55 5.37 -6.63
C TYR A 66 -7.50 4.63 -7.56
N TYR A 67 -7.37 4.92 -8.82
CA TYR A 67 -8.21 4.40 -9.89
C TYR A 67 -7.34 3.68 -10.90
N ILE A 68 -7.78 2.51 -11.34
CA ILE A 68 -7.21 1.83 -12.49
C ILE A 68 -8.11 2.11 -13.68
N ALA A 69 -7.55 2.67 -14.73
CA ALA A 69 -8.28 3.02 -15.93
C ALA A 69 -7.57 2.48 -17.19
N CYS A 70 -8.37 2.13 -18.18
CA CYS A 70 -7.89 1.82 -19.52
C CYS A 70 -8.43 2.91 -20.45
N ARG A 71 -7.55 3.79 -20.92
CA ARG A 71 -7.90 4.99 -21.69
C ARG A 71 -8.89 5.87 -20.90
N THR A 72 -10.16 5.86 -21.29
CA THR A 72 -11.25 6.62 -20.63
C THR A 72 -12.11 5.79 -19.69
N ASN A 73 -12.01 4.46 -19.80
CA ASN A 73 -12.84 3.54 -19.02
C ASN A 73 -12.23 3.27 -17.66
N LEU A 74 -12.99 3.56 -16.62
CA LEU A 74 -12.65 3.20 -15.24
C LEU A 74 -12.84 1.69 -15.05
N LEU A 75 -11.76 0.98 -14.75
CA LEU A 75 -11.79 -0.46 -14.50
C LEU A 75 -12.02 -0.78 -13.02
N LYS A 76 -11.37 -0.03 -12.15
CA LYS A 76 -11.40 -0.28 -10.71
C LYS A 76 -11.13 0.98 -9.92
N LYS A 77 -11.86 1.16 -8.83
CA LYS A 77 -11.62 2.17 -7.80
C LYS A 77 -11.21 1.47 -6.50
N VAL A 78 -10.16 1.95 -5.86
CA VAL A 78 -9.72 1.48 -4.54
C VAL A 78 -9.63 2.68 -3.62
N GLU A 79 -10.42 2.65 -2.55
CA GLU A 79 -10.39 3.68 -1.52
C GLU A 79 -9.49 3.21 -0.37
N MET A 80 -8.62 4.10 0.10
CA MET A 80 -7.81 3.84 1.27
C MET A 80 -8.65 3.95 2.54
N PRO A 81 -8.36 3.15 3.57
CA PRO A 81 -8.96 3.31 4.89
C PRO A 81 -8.74 4.72 5.44
N GLU A 82 -9.67 5.22 6.26
CA GLU A 82 -9.67 6.61 6.76
C GLU A 82 -8.38 7.06 7.46
N ASN A 83 -7.66 6.13 8.08
CA ASN A 83 -6.42 6.42 8.81
C ASN A 83 -5.16 6.26 7.96
N ILE A 84 -5.29 5.89 6.69
CA ILE A 84 -4.19 5.68 5.76
C ILE A 84 -4.25 6.77 4.69
N ARG A 85 -3.19 7.56 4.60
CA ARG A 85 -3.05 8.59 3.58
C ARG A 85 -2.05 8.16 2.53
N MET A 86 -2.35 8.49 1.29
CA MET A 86 -1.44 8.29 0.18
C MET A 86 -0.97 9.66 -0.31
N GLU A 87 0.35 9.85 -0.36
CA GLU A 87 0.97 11.05 -0.87
C GLU A 87 1.79 10.70 -2.10
N THR A 88 1.67 11.49 -3.14
CA THR A 88 2.41 11.26 -4.37
C THR A 88 2.64 12.56 -5.12
N LEU A 89 3.81 12.67 -5.72
CA LEU A 89 4.12 13.69 -6.71
C LEU A 89 3.73 13.26 -8.14
N ILE A 90 3.29 12.01 -8.28
CA ILE A 90 2.87 11.44 -9.55
C ILE A 90 1.36 11.25 -9.51
N ASP A 91 0.65 12.07 -10.24
CA ASP A 91 -0.81 12.01 -10.40
C ASP A 91 -1.26 10.78 -11.23
N ARG A 92 -0.39 10.33 -12.13
CA ARG A 92 -0.66 9.23 -13.05
C ARG A 92 0.53 8.30 -13.20
N ILE A 93 0.34 7.02 -12.93
CA ILE A 93 1.33 5.96 -13.13
C ILE A 93 0.97 5.22 -14.42
N HIS A 94 1.84 5.37 -15.41
CA HIS A 94 1.69 4.75 -16.72
C HIS A 94 3.06 4.28 -17.24
N PHE A 95 3.08 3.17 -17.97
CA PHE A 95 4.28 2.62 -18.57
C PHE A 95 4.13 2.56 -20.10
N HIS A 96 5.23 2.81 -20.80
CA HIS A 96 5.31 2.59 -22.22
C HIS A 96 5.40 1.09 -22.55
N THR A 97 5.22 0.74 -23.81
CA THR A 97 5.32 -0.65 -24.30
C THR A 97 6.73 -1.23 -24.19
N ASP A 98 7.74 -0.41 -23.98
CA ASP A 98 9.13 -0.81 -23.66
C ASP A 98 9.40 -1.00 -22.15
N GLY A 99 8.37 -0.80 -21.30
CA GLY A 99 8.42 -0.95 -19.86
C GLY A 99 8.98 0.27 -19.10
N LYS A 100 9.33 1.36 -19.80
CA LYS A 100 9.73 2.60 -19.15
C LYS A 100 8.52 3.34 -18.58
N PRO A 101 8.63 3.96 -17.40
CA PRO A 101 7.54 4.77 -16.88
C PRO A 101 7.43 6.09 -17.64
N TYR A 102 6.22 6.56 -17.85
CA TYR A 102 5.97 7.89 -18.42
C TYR A 102 6.47 9.00 -17.48
N LYS A 103 6.20 8.84 -16.18
CA LYS A 103 6.77 9.65 -15.10
C LYS A 103 7.34 8.73 -14.03
N ALA A 104 8.57 8.98 -13.62
CA ALA A 104 9.19 8.34 -12.48
C ALA A 104 8.88 9.13 -11.20
N GLY A 105 8.89 8.46 -10.06
CA GLY A 105 8.71 9.11 -8.77
C GLY A 105 8.31 8.15 -7.69
N THR A 106 7.88 8.71 -6.56
CA THR A 106 7.56 7.94 -5.36
C THR A 106 6.11 8.17 -4.96
N VAL A 107 5.45 7.08 -4.60
CA VAL A 107 4.15 7.07 -3.94
C VAL A 107 4.37 6.65 -2.50
N GLU A 108 3.89 7.43 -1.56
CA GLU A 108 4.01 7.18 -0.14
C GLU A 108 2.65 6.83 0.46
N ILE A 109 2.65 5.83 1.32
CA ILE A 109 1.48 5.43 2.10
C ILE A 109 1.82 5.68 3.56
N ASN A 110 1.12 6.63 4.16
CA ASN A 110 1.39 7.12 5.50
C ASN A 110 0.36 6.54 6.49
N TYR A 111 0.85 5.94 7.55
CA TYR A 111 0.03 5.51 8.67
C TYR A 111 0.71 5.86 10.00
N LYS A 112 0.13 6.79 10.77
CA LYS A 112 0.71 7.32 12.00
C LYS A 112 2.16 7.80 11.78
N LYS A 113 3.14 7.13 12.42
CA LYS A 113 4.58 7.46 12.32
C LYS A 113 5.33 6.65 11.26
N LYS A 114 4.66 5.76 10.54
CA LYS A 114 5.29 4.93 9.49
C LYS A 114 4.96 5.44 8.10
N ILE A 115 5.98 5.43 7.25
CA ILE A 115 5.88 5.74 5.83
C ILE A 115 6.29 4.51 5.04
N TYR A 116 5.45 4.10 4.12
CA TYR A 116 5.72 3.04 3.16
C TYR A 116 5.87 3.66 1.78
N SER A 117 7.07 3.66 1.25
CA SER A 117 7.38 4.28 -0.05
C SER A 117 7.46 3.24 -1.16
N ILE A 118 6.83 3.52 -2.27
CA ILE A 118 6.93 2.77 -3.53
C ILE A 118 7.56 3.70 -4.55
N THR A 119 8.78 3.40 -4.99
CA THR A 119 9.52 4.23 -5.96
C THR A 119 9.58 3.53 -7.30
N ILE A 120 9.23 4.29 -8.35
CA ILE A 120 9.34 3.87 -9.74
C ILE A 120 10.57 4.53 -10.34
N THR A 121 11.54 3.73 -10.74
CA THR A 121 12.81 4.25 -11.30
C THR A 121 12.66 4.73 -12.73
N PRO A 122 13.36 5.83 -13.13
CA PRO A 122 13.10 6.50 -14.41
C PRO A 122 13.38 5.64 -15.65
N ILE A 123 14.51 4.95 -15.69
CA ILE A 123 15.00 4.29 -16.92
C ILE A 123 14.44 2.88 -17.04
N SER A 124 14.50 2.12 -15.96
CA SER A 124 14.12 0.69 -15.97
C SER A 124 12.67 0.43 -15.59
N GLY A 125 11.97 1.44 -15.04
CA GLY A 125 10.64 1.26 -14.47
C GLY A 125 10.61 0.22 -13.37
N ARG A 126 11.72 0.00 -12.66
CA ARG A 126 11.76 -0.89 -11.49
C ARG A 126 10.92 -0.30 -10.39
N ILE A 127 10.20 -1.18 -9.72
CA ILE A 127 9.34 -0.83 -8.59
C ILE A 127 10.09 -1.26 -7.35
N LEU A 128 10.59 -0.26 -6.61
CA LEU A 128 11.30 -0.44 -5.35
C LEU A 128 10.36 -0.04 -4.22
N PHE A 129 10.50 -0.70 -3.09
CA PHE A 129 9.75 -0.34 -1.89
C PHE A 129 10.68 -0.15 -0.71
N LYS A 130 10.35 0.79 0.15
CA LYS A 130 11.10 1.11 1.35
C LYS A 130 10.11 1.40 2.48
N GLU A 131 10.45 0.98 3.67
CA GLU A 131 9.77 1.36 4.92
C GLU A 131 10.62 2.38 5.65
N GLY A 132 10.02 3.45 6.12
CA GLY A 132 10.65 4.50 6.89
C GLY A 132 9.81 4.91 8.10
N ILE A 133 10.41 5.68 8.98
CA ILE A 133 9.71 6.31 10.11
C ILE A 133 9.63 7.80 9.82
N TYR A 134 8.46 8.40 10.04
CA TYR A 134 8.29 9.85 9.94
C TYR A 134 9.14 10.51 11.01
N SER A 135 10.28 11.05 10.62
CA SER A 135 10.99 12.02 11.42
C SER A 135 10.38 13.38 11.08
N SER A 136 9.52 13.91 11.94
CA SER A 136 9.12 15.30 11.79
C SER A 136 10.38 16.14 11.98
N ALA A 137 11.00 16.54 10.90
CA ALA A 137 11.99 17.61 10.94
C ALA A 137 11.27 18.85 11.47
N LYS A 138 11.74 19.34 12.61
CA LYS A 138 11.39 20.64 13.16
C LYS A 138 11.82 21.74 12.20
#